data_129bfaeabc5476e2aa0409e1e1b0a31a
#
_entry.id   129bfaeabc5476e2aa0409e1e1b0a31a
#
_cell.length_a   1.000
_cell.length_b   1.000
_cell.length_c   1.000
_cell.angle_alpha   90.00
_cell.angle_beta   90.00
_cell.angle_gamma   90.00
#
_symmetry.space_group_name_H-M   'P 1'
#
loop_
_entity.id
_entity.type
_entity.pdbx_description
1 polymer ?
#
loop_
_entity_poly.entity_id
_entity_poly.type
_entity_poly.pdbx_seq_one_letter_code
_entity_poly.pdbx_strand_id
1 'polypeptide(L)'
;TENPSFEINSSVLSRSRVYILDKLNEEDLSTIAIRAIQNQDITLEDDGSLSMIINNSDGDARRLINIIEQLTEVTNKTLNRNDIVKTLQEKVSNFDKGGDIYYQQLSAFHKSVRGSSPDGALYWMARMIVSGCDPKVIARRLLAIASEDVGNADPRALQITINAWDVYERLGDKEGNRAIAQAAIFCACAPKSNAVYSAFNQAMKAANDTSDLEVPIHLRN
;
A
#
# COMPACT_ATOMS: atom_id res chain seq x y z
N THR A 1 10.30 11.78 -9.62
CA THR A 1 9.61 10.53 -9.37
C THR A 1 10.26 9.78 -8.22
N GLU A 2 9.47 9.10 -7.41
CA GLU A 2 9.93 8.35 -6.25
C GLU A 2 10.52 7.00 -6.63
N ASN A 3 10.14 6.45 -7.79
CA ASN A 3 10.62 5.15 -8.27
C ASN A 3 11.05 5.21 -9.74
N PRO A 4 12.17 5.86 -10.07
CA PRO A 4 12.58 6.11 -11.45
C PRO A 4 12.75 4.82 -12.28
N SER A 5 13.11 3.71 -11.64
CA SER A 5 13.31 2.43 -12.32
C SER A 5 12.02 1.79 -12.85
N PHE A 6 10.86 2.16 -12.30
CA PHE A 6 9.55 1.63 -12.71
C PHE A 6 8.73 2.62 -13.54
N GLU A 7 8.92 3.92 -13.31
CA GLU A 7 8.10 4.97 -13.94
C GLU A 7 8.74 5.60 -15.17
N ILE A 8 10.07 5.55 -15.27
CA ILE A 8 10.81 6.21 -16.36
C ILE A 8 11.38 5.15 -17.29
N ASN A 9 11.20 5.37 -18.59
CA ASN A 9 11.78 4.52 -19.63
C ASN A 9 13.30 4.41 -19.47
N SER A 10 13.84 3.20 -19.59
CA SER A 10 15.26 2.90 -19.44
C SER A 10 16.17 3.74 -20.37
N SER A 11 15.69 4.11 -21.57
CA SER A 11 16.42 4.98 -22.50
C SER A 11 16.55 6.43 -22.00
N VAL A 12 15.63 6.90 -21.16
CA VAL A 12 15.71 8.21 -20.50
C VAL A 12 16.62 8.13 -19.29
N LEU A 13 16.50 7.07 -18.49
CA LEU A 13 17.36 6.86 -17.30
C LEU A 13 18.84 6.77 -17.68
N SER A 14 19.17 6.10 -18.79
CA SER A 14 20.56 5.96 -19.24
C SER A 14 21.23 7.28 -19.66
N ARG A 15 20.43 8.33 -19.91
CA ARG A 15 20.89 9.67 -20.34
C ARG A 15 20.65 10.75 -19.28
N SER A 16 20.08 10.38 -18.14
CA SER A 16 19.74 11.29 -17.05
C SER A 16 20.61 11.04 -15.84
N ARG A 17 20.87 12.09 -15.08
CA ARG A 17 21.52 11.97 -13.77
C ARG A 17 20.43 11.84 -12.71
N VAL A 18 20.51 10.79 -11.92
CA VAL A 18 19.57 10.55 -10.80
C VAL A 18 20.12 11.21 -9.54
N TYR A 19 19.32 12.07 -8.92
CA TYR A 19 19.57 12.65 -7.62
C TYR A 19 18.56 12.08 -6.63
N ILE A 20 19.04 11.57 -5.52
CA ILE A 20 18.21 11.08 -4.42
C ILE A 20 17.95 12.26 -3.49
N LEU A 21 16.69 12.52 -3.19
CA LEU A 21 16.27 13.53 -2.22
C LEU A 21 15.80 12.79 -0.96
N ASP A 22 16.37 13.13 0.17
CA ASP A 22 15.95 12.61 1.47
C ASP A 22 14.71 13.35 1.97
N LYS A 23 13.95 12.71 2.88
CA LYS A 23 12.85 13.37 3.58
C LYS A 23 13.37 14.55 4.38
N LEU A 24 12.57 15.61 4.46
CA LEU A 24 12.91 16.78 5.26
C LEU A 24 12.89 16.43 6.75
N ASN A 25 13.82 17.00 7.50
CA ASN A 25 13.85 16.86 8.94
C ASN A 25 12.81 17.77 9.62
N GLU A 26 12.60 17.60 10.91
CA GLU A 26 11.59 18.33 11.69
C GLU A 26 11.85 19.84 11.73
N GLU A 27 13.11 20.28 11.75
CA GLU A 27 13.50 21.70 11.75
C GLU A 27 13.16 22.38 10.43
N ASP A 28 13.45 21.72 9.31
CA ASP A 28 13.11 22.21 7.97
C ASP A 28 11.59 22.31 7.78
N LEU A 29 10.85 21.27 8.20
CA LEU A 29 9.38 21.26 8.17
C LEU A 29 8.77 22.33 9.05
N SER A 30 9.31 22.56 10.25
CA SER A 30 8.88 23.63 11.14
C SER A 30 9.05 25.00 10.49
N THR A 31 10.17 25.24 9.84
CA THR A 31 10.42 26.50 9.12
C THR A 31 9.41 26.72 7.99
N ILE A 32 9.11 25.67 7.22
CA ILE A 32 8.13 25.72 6.13
C ILE A 32 6.71 25.93 6.69
N ALA A 33 6.35 25.21 7.76
CA ALA A 33 5.03 25.33 8.40
C ALA A 33 4.76 26.73 8.91
N ILE A 34 5.72 27.34 9.63
CA ILE A 34 5.60 28.69 10.16
C ILE A 34 5.37 29.71 9.02
N ARG A 35 6.13 29.61 7.94
CA ARG A 35 5.94 30.47 6.76
C ARG A 35 4.57 30.27 6.10
N ALA A 36 4.12 29.04 5.96
CA ALA A 36 2.82 28.74 5.38
C ALA A 36 1.66 29.28 6.25
N ILE A 37 1.74 29.10 7.56
CA ILE A 37 0.78 29.59 8.55
C ILE A 37 0.71 31.13 8.52
N GLN A 38 1.86 31.80 8.48
CA GLN A 38 1.93 33.26 8.36
C GLN A 38 1.31 33.78 7.07
N ASN A 39 1.56 33.12 5.94
CA ASN A 39 1.02 33.50 4.63
C ASN A 39 -0.52 33.33 4.55
N GLN A 40 -1.08 32.44 5.35
CA GLN A 40 -2.52 32.15 5.39
C GLN A 40 -3.26 32.94 6.50
N ASP A 41 -2.56 33.84 7.24
CA ASP A 41 -3.12 34.57 8.36
C ASP A 41 -3.78 33.70 9.46
N ILE A 42 -3.19 32.50 9.71
CA ILE A 42 -3.67 31.56 10.73
C ILE A 42 -2.92 31.79 12.04
N THR A 43 -3.61 31.60 13.15
CA THR A 43 -3.03 31.57 14.50
C THR A 43 -3.25 30.20 15.11
N LEU A 44 -2.20 29.58 15.64
CA LEU A 44 -2.29 28.35 16.42
C LEU A 44 -2.48 28.70 17.91
N GLU A 45 -3.37 27.97 18.59
CA GLU A 45 -3.64 28.21 20.02
C GLU A 45 -2.51 27.70 20.93
N ASP A 46 -1.78 26.65 20.49
CA ASP A 46 -0.68 26.05 21.25
C ASP A 46 0.45 25.49 20.36
N ASP A 47 1.65 25.30 20.96
CA ASP A 47 2.82 24.73 20.27
C ASP A 47 2.63 23.26 19.90
N GLY A 48 1.74 22.54 20.58
CA GLY A 48 1.42 21.14 20.27
C GLY A 48 0.67 20.97 18.95
N SER A 49 -0.05 22.00 18.51
CA SER A 49 -0.74 22.05 17.24
C SER A 49 0.23 22.04 16.05
N LEU A 50 1.33 22.77 16.13
CA LEU A 50 2.38 22.79 15.11
C LEU A 50 3.06 21.43 14.98
N SER A 51 3.45 20.83 16.09
CA SER A 51 4.08 19.50 16.10
C SER A 51 3.15 18.42 15.52
N MET A 52 1.85 18.51 15.77
CA MET A 52 0.86 17.59 15.21
C MET A 52 0.77 17.71 13.68
N ILE A 53 0.78 18.92 13.13
CA ILE A 53 0.76 19.16 11.67
C ILE A 53 2.03 18.60 11.04
N ILE A 54 3.21 18.88 11.63
CA ILE A 54 4.50 18.42 11.14
C ILE A 54 4.58 16.90 11.14
N ASN A 55 4.20 16.23 12.23
CA ASN A 55 4.22 14.77 12.34
C ASN A 55 3.32 14.08 11.31
N ASN A 56 2.22 14.71 10.92
CA ASN A 56 1.32 14.18 9.88
C ASN A 56 1.77 14.45 8.45
N SER A 57 2.82 15.27 8.25
CA SER A 57 3.40 15.52 6.92
C SER A 57 4.37 14.43 6.46
N ASP A 58 4.84 13.58 7.36
CA ASP A 58 5.76 12.46 7.08
C ASP A 58 7.03 12.86 6.30
N GLY A 59 7.60 14.03 6.60
CA GLY A 59 8.81 14.51 5.94
C GLY A 59 8.60 15.15 4.56
N ASP A 60 7.34 15.37 4.14
CA ASP A 60 6.97 15.94 2.83
C ASP A 60 6.41 17.36 2.99
N ALA A 61 7.14 18.35 2.44
CA ALA A 61 6.74 19.76 2.47
C ALA A 61 5.44 20.03 1.68
N ARG A 62 5.18 19.33 0.58
CA ARG A 62 3.96 19.51 -0.20
C ARG A 62 2.76 19.04 0.60
N ARG A 63 2.88 17.88 1.24
CA ARG A 63 1.85 17.35 2.15
C ARG A 63 1.61 18.28 3.33
N LEU A 64 2.67 18.85 3.91
CA LEU A 64 2.60 19.84 4.98
C LEU A 64 1.77 21.07 4.57
N ILE A 65 2.10 21.67 3.42
CA ILE A 65 1.42 22.84 2.90
C ILE A 65 -0.06 22.52 2.62
N ASN A 66 -0.36 21.39 1.97
CA ASN A 66 -1.73 20.96 1.71
C ASN A 66 -2.55 20.76 3.00
N ILE A 67 -1.94 20.28 4.09
CA ILE A 67 -2.60 20.17 5.39
C ILE A 67 -2.96 21.57 5.90
N ILE A 68 -2.02 22.52 5.84
CA ILE A 68 -2.22 23.89 6.31
C ILE A 68 -3.31 24.60 5.48
N GLU A 69 -3.30 24.48 4.14
CA GLU A 69 -4.31 25.03 3.26
C GLU A 69 -5.72 24.54 3.57
N GLN A 70 -5.87 23.26 3.84
CA GLN A 70 -7.18 22.68 4.20
C GLN A 70 -7.66 23.11 5.59
N LEU A 71 -6.73 23.29 6.52
CA LEU A 71 -7.09 23.84 7.83
C LEU A 71 -7.64 25.27 7.71
N THR A 72 -7.21 26.06 6.72
CA THR A 72 -7.76 27.38 6.42
C THR A 72 -9.19 27.35 5.90
N GLU A 73 -9.57 26.32 5.15
CA GLU A 73 -10.93 26.20 4.60
C GLU A 73 -11.99 25.91 5.68
N VAL A 74 -11.58 25.27 6.78
CA VAL A 74 -12.49 24.76 7.82
C VAL A 74 -12.72 25.73 8.97
N THR A 75 -11.82 26.73 9.20
CA THR A 75 -11.86 27.55 10.42
C THR A 75 -11.60 29.05 10.21
N ASN A 76 -12.21 29.85 11.07
CA ASN A 76 -12.07 31.32 11.13
C ASN A 76 -10.74 31.76 11.77
N LYS A 77 -9.60 31.49 11.10
CA LYS A 77 -8.25 32.04 11.43
C LYS A 77 -7.56 31.56 12.72
N THR A 78 -8.26 30.96 13.68
CA THR A 78 -7.65 30.40 14.90
C THR A 78 -7.90 28.91 14.95
N LEU A 79 -6.80 28.12 14.95
CA LEU A 79 -6.83 26.66 14.94
C LEU A 79 -6.58 26.11 16.33
N ASN A 80 -7.53 25.37 16.84
CA ASN A 80 -7.35 24.55 18.02
C ASN A 80 -7.00 23.10 17.67
N ARG A 81 -6.53 22.36 18.66
CA ARG A 81 -6.10 20.96 18.48
C ARG A 81 -7.21 20.04 17.95
N ASN A 82 -8.47 20.30 18.32
CA ASN A 82 -9.61 19.49 17.89
C ASN A 82 -9.92 19.70 16.40
N ASP A 83 -9.79 20.92 15.90
CA ASP A 83 -9.98 21.23 14.47
C ASP A 83 -8.92 20.52 13.63
N ILE A 84 -7.67 20.52 14.09
CA ILE A 84 -6.56 19.81 13.44
C ILE A 84 -6.83 18.29 13.42
N VAL A 85 -7.22 17.70 14.56
CA VAL A 85 -7.55 16.27 14.65
C VAL A 85 -8.69 15.92 13.71
N LYS A 86 -9.75 16.72 13.67
CA LYS A 86 -10.92 16.48 12.81
C LYS A 86 -10.53 16.52 11.33
N THR A 87 -9.81 17.55 10.90
CA THR A 87 -9.35 17.69 9.51
C THR A 87 -8.39 16.56 9.12
N LEU A 88 -7.49 16.17 10.03
CA LEU A 88 -6.58 15.05 9.80
C LEU A 88 -7.30 13.69 9.77
N GLN A 89 -8.34 13.48 10.59
CA GLN A 89 -9.14 12.24 10.59
C GLN A 89 -10.01 12.11 9.34
N GLU A 90 -10.57 13.19 8.83
CA GLU A 90 -11.29 13.19 7.55
C GLU A 90 -10.36 12.84 6.37
N LYS A 91 -9.05 13.10 6.48
CA LYS A 91 -8.03 12.73 5.48
C LYS A 91 -7.51 11.31 5.58
N VAL A 92 -7.53 10.68 6.73
CA VAL A 92 -7.16 9.26 6.86
C VAL A 92 -8.07 8.38 5.99
N SER A 93 -9.27 8.86 5.66
CA SER A 93 -10.17 8.20 4.70
C SER A 93 -9.72 8.32 3.23
N ASN A 94 -8.81 9.22 2.90
CA ASN A 94 -8.21 9.35 1.57
C ASN A 94 -6.79 8.76 1.55
N PHE A 95 -6.69 7.45 1.83
CA PHE A 95 -5.48 6.67 1.56
C PHE A 95 -5.06 6.93 0.11
N ASP A 96 -3.87 7.46 -0.08
CA ASP A 96 -3.33 7.75 -1.41
C ASP A 96 -3.18 6.44 -2.20
N LYS A 97 -4.19 6.14 -3.03
CA LYS A 97 -4.31 4.90 -3.81
C LYS A 97 -3.19 4.69 -4.84
N GLY A 98 -2.21 5.55 -4.89
CA GLY A 98 -1.10 5.52 -5.84
C GLY A 98 0.25 5.90 -5.24
N GLY A 99 0.34 6.21 -3.94
CA GLY A 99 1.59 6.61 -3.29
C GLY A 99 2.52 5.45 -2.94
N ASP A 100 3.81 5.73 -2.83
CA ASP A 100 4.86 4.75 -2.50
C ASP A 100 4.60 4.04 -1.17
N ILE A 101 4.03 4.73 -0.18
CA ILE A 101 3.69 4.14 1.13
C ILE A 101 2.68 3.00 0.98
N TYR A 102 1.69 3.15 0.09
CA TYR A 102 0.73 2.11 -0.22
C TYR A 102 1.40 0.85 -0.77
N TYR A 103 2.26 1.01 -1.78
CA TYR A 103 2.97 -0.12 -2.39
C TYR A 103 3.96 -0.77 -1.42
N GLN A 104 4.62 0.03 -0.58
CA GLN A 104 5.53 -0.47 0.45
C GLN A 104 4.79 -1.29 1.51
N GLN A 105 3.64 -0.84 2.00
CA GLN A 105 2.82 -1.57 2.98
C GLN A 105 2.25 -2.86 2.37
N LEU A 106 1.74 -2.80 1.14
CA LEU A 106 1.24 -3.98 0.43
C LEU A 106 2.37 -5.00 0.16
N SER A 107 3.57 -4.52 -0.16
CA SER A 107 4.77 -5.36 -0.31
C SER A 107 5.21 -5.98 1.01
N ALA A 108 5.17 -5.21 2.12
CA ALA A 108 5.50 -5.69 3.45
C ALA A 108 4.51 -6.77 3.92
N PHE A 109 3.20 -6.57 3.68
CA PHE A 109 2.17 -7.56 3.92
C PHE A 109 2.45 -8.85 3.14
N HIS A 110 2.67 -8.75 1.81
CA HIS A 110 2.98 -9.90 0.96
C HIS A 110 4.21 -10.66 1.45
N LYS A 111 5.31 -9.95 1.72
CA LYS A 111 6.56 -10.55 2.19
C LYS A 111 6.41 -11.20 3.56
N SER A 112 5.57 -10.65 4.45
CA SER A 112 5.26 -11.26 5.74
C SER A 112 4.54 -12.59 5.59
N VAL A 113 3.51 -12.65 4.74
CA VAL A 113 2.78 -13.90 4.45
C VAL A 113 3.71 -14.94 3.80
N ARG A 114 4.47 -14.55 2.78
CA ARG A 114 5.43 -15.42 2.09
C ARG A 114 6.54 -15.89 3.03
N GLY A 115 7.00 -15.03 3.93
CA GLY A 115 8.02 -15.32 4.93
C GLY A 115 7.53 -16.10 6.14
N SER A 116 6.27 -16.57 6.12
CA SER A 116 5.64 -17.35 7.21
C SER A 116 5.61 -16.61 8.55
N SER A 117 5.31 -15.30 8.53
CA SER A 117 5.13 -14.44 9.69
C SER A 117 3.67 -14.01 9.82
N PRO A 118 2.82 -14.76 10.56
CA PRO A 118 1.41 -14.42 10.74
C PRO A 118 1.23 -13.09 11.50
N ASP A 119 2.05 -12.82 12.50
CA ASP A 119 2.00 -11.57 13.26
C ASP A 119 2.36 -10.37 12.38
N GLY A 120 3.40 -10.49 11.56
CA GLY A 120 3.78 -9.47 10.59
C GLY A 120 2.69 -9.23 9.54
N ALA A 121 2.06 -10.30 9.05
CA ALA A 121 0.95 -10.19 8.11
C ALA A 121 -0.24 -9.44 8.71
N LEU A 122 -0.65 -9.77 9.94
CA LEU A 122 -1.73 -9.08 10.62
C LEU A 122 -1.39 -7.62 10.92
N TYR A 123 -0.16 -7.35 11.34
CA TYR A 123 0.29 -5.98 11.61
C TYR A 123 0.20 -5.09 10.37
N TRP A 124 0.74 -5.54 9.24
CA TRP A 124 0.71 -4.76 8.00
C TRP A 124 -0.70 -4.64 7.42
N MET A 125 -1.52 -5.70 7.52
CA MET A 125 -2.94 -5.63 7.18
C MET A 125 -3.66 -4.56 8.00
N ALA A 126 -3.49 -4.57 9.33
CA ALA A 126 -4.11 -3.60 10.22
C ALA A 126 -3.65 -2.17 9.91
N ARG A 127 -2.34 -1.97 9.67
CA ARG A 127 -1.80 -0.65 9.27
C ARG A 127 -2.42 -0.14 7.97
N MET A 128 -2.58 -1.00 6.98
CA MET A 128 -3.23 -0.62 5.71
C MET A 128 -4.69 -0.21 5.93
N ILE A 129 -5.45 -0.98 6.72
CA ILE A 129 -6.86 -0.67 7.03
C ILE A 129 -6.97 0.65 7.80
N VAL A 130 -6.16 0.86 8.85
CA VAL A 130 -6.13 2.10 9.62
C VAL A 130 -5.75 3.31 8.75
N SER A 131 -4.91 3.11 7.75
CA SER A 131 -4.55 4.14 6.76
C SER A 131 -5.63 4.36 5.69
N GLY A 132 -6.79 3.68 5.76
CA GLY A 132 -7.91 3.84 4.82
C GLY A 132 -7.79 3.01 3.53
N CYS A 133 -6.93 1.98 3.51
CA CYS A 133 -6.87 1.04 2.40
C CYS A 133 -8.18 0.25 2.30
N ASP A 134 -8.74 0.15 1.10
CA ASP A 134 -9.86 -0.74 0.83
C ASP A 134 -9.46 -2.21 1.11
N PRO A 135 -10.12 -2.91 2.04
CA PRO A 135 -9.81 -4.30 2.36
C PRO A 135 -9.84 -5.25 1.16
N LYS A 136 -10.58 -4.92 0.10
CA LYS A 136 -10.60 -5.68 -1.16
C LYS A 136 -9.23 -5.72 -1.85
N VAL A 137 -8.41 -4.70 -1.67
CA VAL A 137 -7.03 -4.69 -2.19
C VAL A 137 -6.19 -5.75 -1.48
N ILE A 138 -6.36 -5.87 -0.17
CA ILE A 138 -5.67 -6.88 0.64
C ILE A 138 -6.15 -8.28 0.25
N ALA A 139 -7.46 -8.48 0.13
CA ALA A 139 -8.06 -9.74 -0.30
C ALA A 139 -7.56 -10.15 -1.70
N ARG A 140 -7.49 -9.20 -2.65
CA ARG A 140 -6.92 -9.43 -3.99
C ARG A 140 -5.46 -9.87 -3.92
N ARG A 141 -4.67 -9.25 -3.06
CA ARG A 141 -3.26 -9.64 -2.86
C ARG A 141 -3.13 -11.03 -2.26
N LEU A 142 -4.03 -11.41 -1.34
CA LEU A 142 -4.06 -12.76 -0.77
C LEU A 142 -4.38 -13.84 -1.81
N LEU A 143 -5.28 -13.58 -2.77
CA LEU A 143 -5.53 -14.49 -3.88
C LEU A 143 -4.28 -14.76 -4.71
N ALA A 144 -3.48 -13.71 -5.00
CA ALA A 144 -2.22 -13.88 -5.69
C ALA A 144 -1.23 -14.73 -4.85
N ILE A 145 -1.07 -14.40 -3.57
CA ILE A 145 -0.19 -15.18 -2.65
C ILE A 145 -0.61 -16.64 -2.57
N ALA A 146 -1.92 -16.91 -2.48
CA ALA A 146 -2.44 -18.26 -2.39
C ALA A 146 -2.12 -19.10 -3.62
N SER A 147 -2.09 -18.50 -4.82
CA SER A 147 -1.76 -19.19 -6.07
C SER A 147 -0.27 -19.25 -6.37
N GLU A 148 0.49 -18.18 -6.05
CA GLU A 148 1.88 -18.04 -6.46
C GLU A 148 2.88 -18.53 -5.41
N ASP A 149 2.61 -18.25 -4.11
CA ASP A 149 3.56 -18.54 -3.02
C ASP A 149 3.19 -19.80 -2.22
N VAL A 150 1.89 -20.10 -2.05
CA VAL A 150 1.43 -21.37 -1.45
C VAL A 150 1.22 -22.41 -2.54
N GLY A 151 0.48 -22.06 -3.59
CA GLY A 151 0.25 -22.91 -4.76
C GLY A 151 -0.26 -24.30 -4.37
N ASN A 152 0.28 -25.32 -5.03
CA ASN A 152 -0.09 -26.72 -4.80
C ASN A 152 0.50 -27.34 -3.51
N ALA A 153 1.28 -26.58 -2.73
CA ALA A 153 1.73 -27.06 -1.41
C ALA A 153 0.55 -27.17 -0.43
N ASP A 154 -0.44 -26.25 -0.54
CA ASP A 154 -1.73 -26.39 0.14
C ASP A 154 -2.86 -25.78 -0.71
N PRO A 155 -3.56 -26.58 -1.51
CA PRO A 155 -4.63 -26.09 -2.41
C PRO A 155 -5.79 -25.40 -1.68
N ARG A 156 -5.95 -25.63 -0.36
CA ARG A 156 -6.99 -24.97 0.46
C ARG A 156 -6.77 -23.47 0.57
N ALA A 157 -5.54 -22.99 0.39
CA ALA A 157 -5.22 -21.57 0.49
C ALA A 157 -6.05 -20.73 -0.49
N LEU A 158 -6.16 -21.16 -1.75
CA LEU A 158 -6.94 -20.47 -2.76
C LEU A 158 -8.43 -20.46 -2.38
N GLN A 159 -8.98 -21.60 -1.93
CA GLN A 159 -10.38 -21.68 -1.53
C GLN A 159 -10.69 -20.79 -0.32
N ILE A 160 -9.80 -20.78 0.68
CA ILE A 160 -9.97 -19.95 1.89
C ILE A 160 -9.93 -18.47 1.55
N THR A 161 -9.04 -18.05 0.65
CA THR A 161 -8.93 -16.64 0.24
C THR A 161 -10.14 -16.19 -0.58
N ILE A 162 -10.70 -17.04 -1.45
CA ILE A 162 -11.95 -16.77 -2.17
C ILE A 162 -13.10 -16.66 -1.16
N ASN A 163 -13.24 -17.60 -0.25
CA ASN A 163 -14.29 -17.56 0.77
C ASN A 163 -14.21 -16.32 1.65
N ALA A 164 -12.99 -15.89 2.02
CA ALA A 164 -12.79 -14.68 2.81
C ALA A 164 -13.25 -13.42 2.06
N TRP A 165 -13.00 -13.35 0.74
CA TRP A 165 -13.53 -12.29 -0.11
C TRP A 165 -15.06 -12.30 -0.12
N ASP A 166 -15.67 -13.46 -0.35
CA ASP A 166 -17.14 -13.60 -0.37
C ASP A 166 -17.79 -13.22 0.96
N VAL A 167 -17.15 -13.58 2.07
CA VAL A 167 -17.59 -13.18 3.42
C VAL A 167 -17.52 -11.67 3.58
N TYR A 168 -16.41 -11.04 3.14
CA TYR A 168 -16.27 -9.59 3.19
C TYR A 168 -17.36 -8.88 2.37
N GLU A 169 -17.66 -9.35 1.16
CA GLU A 169 -18.72 -8.76 0.30
C GLU A 169 -20.11 -8.84 0.97
N ARG A 170 -20.36 -9.84 1.78
CA ARG A 170 -21.65 -10.05 2.44
C ARG A 170 -21.80 -9.33 3.77
N LEU A 171 -20.71 -9.24 4.54
CA LEU A 171 -20.74 -8.74 5.92
C LEU A 171 -20.17 -7.31 6.07
N GLY A 172 -19.41 -6.83 5.09
CA GLY A 172 -18.77 -5.51 5.12
C GLY A 172 -17.60 -5.41 6.11
N ASP A 173 -17.16 -4.18 6.39
CA ASP A 173 -15.91 -3.90 7.10
C ASP A 173 -15.80 -4.48 8.51
N LYS A 174 -16.86 -4.41 9.30
CA LYS A 174 -16.79 -4.78 10.73
C LYS A 174 -16.47 -6.25 10.96
N GLU A 175 -17.05 -7.13 10.17
CA GLU A 175 -16.95 -8.58 10.33
C GLU A 175 -16.15 -9.22 9.19
N GLY A 176 -16.27 -8.72 7.98
CA GLY A 176 -15.56 -9.22 6.80
C GLY A 176 -14.04 -9.07 6.91
N ASN A 177 -13.55 -8.01 7.56
CA ASN A 177 -12.11 -7.85 7.81
C ASN A 177 -11.51 -9.01 8.62
N ARG A 178 -12.29 -9.64 9.50
CA ARG A 178 -11.84 -10.81 10.27
C ARG A 178 -11.67 -12.04 9.38
N ALA A 179 -12.52 -12.21 8.36
CA ALA A 179 -12.37 -13.29 7.39
C ALA A 179 -11.10 -13.14 6.55
N ILE A 180 -10.79 -11.90 6.12
CA ILE A 180 -9.54 -11.60 5.41
C ILE A 180 -8.33 -11.87 6.32
N ALA A 181 -8.40 -11.46 7.61
CA ALA A 181 -7.36 -11.72 8.59
C ALA A 181 -7.14 -13.23 8.81
N GLN A 182 -8.22 -14.01 8.91
CA GLN A 182 -8.15 -15.47 9.00
C GLN A 182 -7.44 -16.08 7.80
N ALA A 183 -7.78 -15.64 6.58
CA ALA A 183 -7.13 -16.09 5.36
C ALA A 183 -5.63 -15.71 5.32
N ALA A 184 -5.29 -14.50 5.80
CA ALA A 184 -3.89 -14.05 5.89
C ALA A 184 -3.07 -14.94 6.83
N ILE A 185 -3.60 -15.25 8.01
CA ILE A 185 -2.97 -16.17 8.99
C ILE A 185 -2.79 -17.55 8.36
N PHE A 186 -3.85 -18.09 7.74
CA PHE A 186 -3.78 -19.40 7.09
C PHE A 186 -2.68 -19.43 6.04
N CYS A 187 -2.65 -18.47 5.12
CA CYS A 187 -1.61 -18.38 4.08
C CYS A 187 -0.21 -18.19 4.67
N ALA A 188 -0.07 -17.45 5.78
CA ALA A 188 1.23 -17.29 6.45
C ALA A 188 1.72 -18.61 7.08
N CYS A 189 0.81 -19.40 7.67
CA CYS A 189 1.14 -20.67 8.30
C CYS A 189 1.23 -21.86 7.34
N ALA A 190 0.66 -21.74 6.13
CA ALA A 190 0.67 -22.80 5.12
C ALA A 190 2.10 -23.06 4.59
N PRO A 191 2.42 -24.30 4.15
CA PRO A 191 3.66 -24.56 3.42
C PRO A 191 3.71 -23.72 2.16
N LYS A 192 4.92 -23.31 1.76
CA LYS A 192 5.16 -22.45 0.59
C LYS A 192 5.74 -23.22 -0.58
N SER A 193 5.23 -22.93 -1.79
CA SER A 193 5.78 -23.47 -3.03
C SER A 193 5.48 -22.50 -4.19
N ASN A 194 6.52 -22.00 -4.81
CA ASN A 194 6.42 -21.22 -6.04
C ASN A 194 6.52 -22.07 -7.31
N ALA A 195 6.38 -23.40 -7.19
CA ALA A 195 6.57 -24.33 -8.31
C ALA A 195 5.62 -24.06 -9.47
N VAL A 196 4.34 -23.72 -9.18
CA VAL A 196 3.35 -23.38 -10.20
C VAL A 196 3.77 -22.13 -10.98
N TYR A 197 4.16 -21.08 -10.27
CA TYR A 197 4.64 -19.83 -10.87
C TYR A 197 5.86 -20.06 -11.76
N SER A 198 6.85 -20.80 -11.25
CA SER A 198 8.08 -21.10 -11.99
C SER A 198 7.81 -21.95 -13.22
N ALA A 199 6.99 -23.01 -13.10
CA ALA A 199 6.64 -23.90 -14.20
C ALA A 199 5.86 -23.15 -15.30
N PHE A 200 4.89 -22.31 -14.91
CA PHE A 200 4.11 -21.52 -15.86
C PHE A 200 5.00 -20.54 -16.64
N ASN A 201 5.89 -19.82 -15.96
CA ASN A 201 6.81 -18.91 -16.64
C ASN A 201 7.77 -19.63 -17.59
N GLN A 202 8.25 -20.83 -17.24
CA GLN A 202 9.05 -21.65 -18.13
C GLN A 202 8.25 -22.14 -19.34
N ALA A 203 7.00 -22.56 -19.13
CA ALA A 203 6.12 -22.98 -20.21
C ALA A 203 5.81 -21.81 -21.16
N MET A 204 5.53 -20.60 -20.62
CA MET A 204 5.32 -19.40 -21.44
C MET A 204 6.54 -19.05 -22.28
N LYS A 205 7.73 -19.15 -21.69
CA LYS A 205 8.98 -18.93 -22.42
C LYS A 205 9.14 -19.97 -23.54
N ALA A 206 9.00 -21.25 -23.23
CA ALA A 206 9.09 -22.31 -24.24
C ALA A 206 8.06 -22.14 -25.37
N ALA A 207 6.82 -21.79 -25.04
CA ALA A 207 5.77 -21.54 -26.03
C ALA A 207 6.11 -20.34 -26.96
N ASN A 208 6.69 -19.28 -26.42
CA ASN A 208 7.16 -18.17 -27.24
C ASN A 208 8.32 -18.55 -28.17
N ASP A 209 9.26 -19.35 -27.66
CA ASP A 209 10.42 -19.79 -28.40
C ASP A 209 10.06 -20.83 -29.49
N THR A 210 8.88 -21.45 -29.41
CA THR A 210 8.42 -22.52 -30.33
C THR A 210 7.07 -22.25 -30.96
N SER A 211 6.69 -20.98 -31.06
CA SER A 211 5.37 -20.56 -31.57
C SER A 211 5.07 -20.94 -33.02
N ASP A 212 6.09 -21.24 -33.83
CA ASP A 212 6.04 -21.69 -35.22
C ASP A 212 5.92 -23.20 -35.40
N LEU A 213 6.08 -23.98 -34.31
CA LEU A 213 5.98 -25.42 -34.38
C LEU A 213 4.53 -25.89 -34.44
N GLU A 214 4.27 -26.85 -35.35
CA GLU A 214 2.96 -27.46 -35.46
C GLU A 214 2.66 -28.43 -34.31
N VAL A 215 1.37 -28.57 -33.99
CA VAL A 215 0.91 -29.59 -33.02
C VAL A 215 1.28 -31.00 -33.53
N PRO A 216 1.92 -31.85 -32.70
CA PRO A 216 2.23 -33.22 -33.04
C PRO A 216 0.99 -34.00 -33.50
N ILE A 217 1.16 -34.88 -34.51
CA ILE A 217 0.05 -35.61 -35.18
C ILE A 217 -0.81 -36.36 -34.15
N HIS A 218 -0.20 -37.01 -33.15
CA HIS A 218 -0.91 -37.80 -32.13
C HIS A 218 -1.73 -36.97 -31.15
N LEU A 219 -1.61 -35.64 -31.16
CA LEU A 219 -2.40 -34.70 -30.37
C LEU A 219 -3.43 -33.92 -31.21
N ARG A 220 -3.49 -34.17 -32.54
CA ARG A 220 -4.49 -33.56 -33.42
C ARG A 220 -5.75 -34.41 -33.42
N ASN A 221 -6.94 -33.76 -33.45
CA ASN A 221 -8.23 -34.41 -33.66
C ASN A 221 -8.41 -34.86 -35.12
#